data_b9aea584101655fc930369aad80d549a
#
_entry.id   b9aea584101655fc930369aad80d549a
#
_cell.length_a   1.000
_cell.length_b   1.000
_cell.length_c   1.000
_cell.angle_alpha   90.00
_cell.angle_beta   90.00
_cell.angle_gamma   90.00
#
_symmetry.space_group_name_H-M   'P 1'
#
loop_
_entity.id
_entity.type
_entity.pdbx_description
1 polymer ?
#
loop_
_entity_poly.entity_id
_entity_poly.type
_entity_poly.pdbx_seq_one_letter_code
_entity_poly.pdbx_strand_id
1 'polypeptide(L)'
;MDYLLKALALSERVRVYVTRTTEMTNDAIAKHDLWPSAASVLGKTMTIGAMMGAMLKGEEALTIKIDGNGPVGVVTVDANAKCEVRGYVESPHVHFSKQNKIDDVYTLGYNGYIDVIKDLKLKDLFTSSIPLETGDLAKDFTYYFTCSEQVPSAISLGSSFDVDNRCTVCGGIIIQLLPNALEEDIEFIEKRLDLLSNMSTLLTQYENLEEIIKLVFEEDYVILEKVNVKFHCPCTKNNITGIIMTLGQEQLQEILDTDKKAEVICHYCNTHYTYDEDDLKELIHLIERKNKQWWKFLITLKSY
;
A
#
# COMPACT_ATOMS: atom_id res chain seq x y z
N MET A 1 -17.30 5.33 -5.07
CA MET A 1 -16.03 6.09 -5.21
C MET A 1 -15.30 6.08 -3.88
N ASP A 2 -14.05 5.63 -3.89
CA ASP A 2 -13.25 5.51 -2.66
C ASP A 2 -12.72 6.86 -2.21
N TYR A 3 -12.78 7.11 -0.90
CA TYR A 3 -12.26 8.32 -0.29
C TYR A 3 -11.86 8.09 1.17
N LEU A 4 -11.07 9.01 1.68
CA LEU A 4 -10.62 9.07 3.07
C LEU A 4 -11.08 10.40 3.68
N LEU A 5 -11.57 10.35 4.92
CA LEU A 5 -11.80 11.52 5.75
C LEU A 5 -10.69 11.62 6.80
N LYS A 6 -10.14 12.82 6.94
CA LYS A 6 -9.29 13.22 8.08
C LYS A 6 -10.14 14.06 9.01
N ALA A 7 -10.17 13.73 10.29
CA ALA A 7 -10.90 14.46 11.29
C ALA A 7 -10.10 14.65 12.58
N LEU A 8 -10.50 15.61 13.38
CA LEU A 8 -10.15 15.73 14.78
C LEU A 8 -11.41 15.51 15.61
N ALA A 9 -11.27 14.91 16.77
CA ALA A 9 -12.35 14.64 17.71
C ALA A 9 -11.90 14.91 19.14
N LEU A 10 -12.86 14.88 20.07
CA LEU A 10 -12.67 15.12 21.50
C LEU A 10 -11.89 16.43 21.74
N SER A 11 -12.47 17.54 21.27
CA SER A 11 -11.87 18.88 21.37
C SER A 11 -10.46 18.94 20.76
N GLU A 12 -10.28 18.34 19.60
CA GLU A 12 -9.03 18.28 18.83
C GLU A 12 -7.87 17.52 19.51
N ARG A 13 -8.17 16.64 20.48
CA ARG A 13 -7.17 15.81 21.17
C ARG A 13 -7.00 14.43 20.56
N VAL A 14 -7.88 14.06 19.62
CA VAL A 14 -7.87 12.76 18.93
C VAL A 14 -7.89 12.99 17.42
N ARG A 15 -7.02 12.31 16.70
CA ARG A 15 -6.99 12.31 15.23
C ARG A 15 -7.66 11.05 14.70
N VAL A 16 -8.46 11.21 13.65
CA VAL A 16 -9.21 10.12 13.03
C VAL A 16 -8.96 10.10 11.53
N TYR A 17 -8.66 8.91 11.00
CA TYR A 17 -8.64 8.62 9.58
C TYR A 17 -9.63 7.49 9.33
N VAL A 18 -10.63 7.70 8.49
CA VAL A 18 -11.57 6.67 8.06
C VAL A 18 -11.61 6.63 6.55
N THR A 19 -11.58 5.43 5.97
CA THR A 19 -11.51 5.29 4.51
C THR A 19 -12.33 4.11 4.01
N ARG A 20 -12.85 4.28 2.79
CA ARG A 20 -13.38 3.22 1.94
C ARG A 20 -12.39 2.99 0.80
N THR A 21 -12.12 1.72 0.50
CA THR A 21 -11.09 1.29 -0.46
C THR A 21 -11.58 0.12 -1.32
N THR A 22 -12.89 0.05 -1.53
CA THR A 22 -13.57 -1.03 -2.25
C THR A 22 -13.16 -1.07 -3.72
N GLU A 23 -13.21 0.08 -4.41
CA GLU A 23 -12.84 0.19 -5.82
C GLU A 23 -11.33 -0.07 -5.99
N MET A 24 -10.50 0.51 -5.13
CA MET A 24 -9.05 0.29 -5.11
C MET A 24 -8.71 -1.21 -4.95
N THR A 25 -9.43 -1.92 -4.09
CA THR A 25 -9.23 -3.37 -3.90
C THR A 25 -9.67 -4.15 -5.13
N ASN A 26 -10.79 -3.79 -5.77
CA ASN A 26 -11.23 -4.42 -7.02
C ASN A 26 -10.27 -4.15 -8.18
N ASP A 27 -9.66 -2.97 -8.24
CA ASP A 27 -8.60 -2.67 -9.22
C ASP A 27 -7.39 -3.60 -9.04
N ALA A 28 -6.98 -3.87 -7.78
CA ALA A 28 -5.91 -4.82 -7.50
C ALA A 28 -6.31 -6.26 -7.86
N ILE A 29 -7.54 -6.69 -7.56
CA ILE A 29 -8.07 -8.00 -7.95
C ILE A 29 -7.98 -8.18 -9.46
N ALA A 30 -8.46 -7.21 -10.23
CA ALA A 30 -8.45 -7.26 -11.69
C ALA A 30 -7.04 -7.28 -12.30
N LYS A 31 -6.08 -6.59 -11.66
CA LYS A 31 -4.70 -6.51 -12.16
C LYS A 31 -3.89 -7.77 -11.87
N HIS A 32 -4.12 -8.39 -10.73
CA HIS A 32 -3.30 -9.50 -10.23
C HIS A 32 -4.04 -10.84 -10.20
N ASP A 33 -5.30 -10.90 -10.67
CA ASP A 33 -6.14 -12.10 -10.61
C ASP A 33 -6.21 -12.68 -9.19
N LEU A 34 -6.47 -11.82 -8.20
CA LEU A 34 -6.40 -12.20 -6.79
C LEU A 34 -7.58 -13.09 -6.38
N TRP A 35 -7.27 -14.19 -5.71
CA TRP A 35 -8.29 -14.97 -5.01
C TRP A 35 -8.66 -14.32 -3.67
N PRO A 36 -9.84 -14.66 -3.09
CA PRO A 36 -10.44 -13.88 -1.99
C PRO A 36 -9.54 -13.64 -0.78
N SER A 37 -8.73 -14.62 -0.36
CA SER A 37 -7.87 -14.42 0.81
C SER A 37 -6.69 -13.51 0.50
N ALA A 38 -6.07 -13.67 -0.67
CA ALA A 38 -5.03 -12.75 -1.15
C ALA A 38 -5.59 -11.33 -1.31
N ALA A 39 -6.79 -11.20 -1.88
CA ALA A 39 -7.50 -9.93 -2.05
C ALA A 39 -7.83 -9.25 -0.71
N SER A 40 -8.25 -10.03 0.31
CA SER A 40 -8.53 -9.52 1.64
C SER A 40 -7.28 -8.96 2.31
N VAL A 41 -6.20 -9.74 2.33
CA VAL A 41 -4.93 -9.33 2.94
C VAL A 41 -4.34 -8.12 2.21
N LEU A 42 -4.25 -8.14 0.88
CA LEU A 42 -3.73 -7.01 0.11
C LEU A 42 -4.62 -5.77 0.25
N GLY A 43 -5.94 -5.91 0.14
CA GLY A 43 -6.89 -4.82 0.26
C GLY A 43 -6.81 -4.11 1.61
N LYS A 44 -6.73 -4.86 2.71
CA LYS A 44 -6.54 -4.32 4.06
C LYS A 44 -5.18 -3.65 4.22
N THR A 45 -4.10 -4.24 3.68
CA THR A 45 -2.77 -3.62 3.71
C THR A 45 -2.75 -2.33 2.90
N MET A 46 -3.38 -2.29 1.71
CA MET A 46 -3.53 -1.07 0.93
C MET A 46 -4.39 -0.01 1.65
N THR A 47 -5.40 -0.44 2.42
CA THR A 47 -6.22 0.45 3.25
C THR A 47 -5.37 1.14 4.31
N ILE A 48 -4.52 0.39 5.01
CA ILE A 48 -3.55 0.94 5.96
C ILE A 48 -2.57 1.87 5.24
N GLY A 49 -2.05 1.44 4.10
CA GLY A 49 -1.17 2.26 3.25
C GLY A 49 -1.80 3.60 2.87
N ALA A 50 -3.07 3.62 2.48
CA ALA A 50 -3.82 4.85 2.18
C ALA A 50 -3.91 5.78 3.39
N MET A 51 -4.26 5.24 4.58
CA MET A 51 -4.37 6.02 5.80
C MET A 51 -3.01 6.55 6.26
N MET A 52 -1.95 5.74 6.19
CA MET A 52 -0.58 6.17 6.50
C MET A 52 -0.05 7.18 5.47
N GLY A 53 -0.36 7.00 4.18
CA GLY A 53 -0.06 7.96 3.13
C GLY A 53 -0.71 9.32 3.40
N ALA A 54 -1.95 9.33 3.89
CA ALA A 54 -2.66 10.55 4.29
C ALA A 54 -2.00 11.31 5.47
N MET A 55 -1.07 10.67 6.21
CA MET A 55 -0.29 11.31 7.27
C MET A 55 0.96 12.02 6.73
N LEU A 56 1.37 11.71 5.51
CA LEU A 56 2.53 12.27 4.82
C LEU A 56 2.23 13.62 4.18
N LYS A 57 3.27 14.30 3.69
CA LYS A 57 3.17 15.65 3.10
C LYS A 57 3.88 15.74 1.76
N GLY A 58 3.38 16.60 0.88
CA GLY A 58 4.03 16.93 -0.40
C GLY A 58 4.28 15.70 -1.28
N GLU A 59 5.53 15.40 -1.56
CA GLU A 59 5.95 14.26 -2.40
C GLU A 59 6.49 13.08 -1.55
N GLU A 60 6.23 13.08 -0.24
CA GLU A 60 6.60 11.97 0.63
C GLU A 60 5.82 10.71 0.26
N ALA A 61 6.46 9.56 0.48
CA ALA A 61 5.92 8.26 0.18
C ALA A 61 6.34 7.22 1.23
N LEU A 62 5.64 6.12 1.27
CA LEU A 62 5.99 4.98 2.11
C LEU A 62 5.82 3.66 1.36
N THR A 63 6.59 2.67 1.78
CA THR A 63 6.43 1.27 1.41
C THR A 63 6.17 0.44 2.66
N ILE A 64 5.11 -0.37 2.63
CA ILE A 64 4.84 -1.39 3.63
C ILE A 64 5.22 -2.73 3.01
N LYS A 65 6.04 -3.50 3.71
CA LYS A 65 6.38 -4.86 3.34
C LYS A 65 6.05 -5.79 4.52
N ILE A 66 5.26 -6.82 4.27
CA ILE A 66 4.86 -7.79 5.29
C ILE A 66 5.26 -9.18 4.80
N ASP A 67 6.03 -9.86 5.62
CA ASP A 67 6.37 -11.26 5.44
C ASP A 67 5.98 -12.00 6.73
N GLY A 68 4.85 -12.68 6.71
CA GLY A 68 4.35 -13.46 7.85
C GLY A 68 4.67 -14.95 7.76
N ASN A 69 5.39 -15.37 6.72
CA ASN A 69 5.64 -16.77 6.40
C ASN A 69 4.35 -17.58 6.19
N GLY A 70 3.29 -16.92 5.75
CA GLY A 70 2.01 -17.53 5.39
C GLY A 70 1.90 -17.83 3.89
N PRO A 71 0.82 -18.53 3.47
CA PRO A 71 0.65 -18.96 2.08
C PRO A 71 0.61 -17.84 1.04
N VAL A 72 0.25 -16.62 1.41
CA VAL A 72 0.22 -15.47 0.49
C VAL A 72 1.61 -14.97 0.09
N GLY A 73 2.65 -15.40 0.85
CA GLY A 73 4.01 -14.91 0.70
C GLY A 73 4.14 -13.45 1.12
N VAL A 74 5.08 -12.75 0.51
CA VAL A 74 5.33 -11.34 0.82
C VAL A 74 4.24 -10.44 0.25
N VAL A 75 3.74 -9.54 1.07
CA VAL A 75 2.80 -8.45 0.69
C VAL A 75 3.58 -7.16 0.62
N THR A 76 3.50 -6.45 -0.51
CA THR A 76 4.18 -5.17 -0.69
C THR A 76 3.17 -4.11 -1.13
N VAL A 77 3.16 -2.98 -0.45
CA VAL A 77 2.28 -1.84 -0.72
C VAL A 77 3.06 -0.55 -0.68
N ASP A 78 2.96 0.25 -1.73
CA ASP A 78 3.43 1.64 -1.77
C ASP A 78 2.23 2.59 -1.64
N ALA A 79 2.42 3.67 -0.90
CA ALA A 79 1.45 4.76 -0.80
C ALA A 79 2.16 6.12 -0.72
N ASN A 80 1.49 7.19 -1.12
CA ASN A 80 2.00 8.55 -1.08
C ASN A 80 1.03 9.52 -0.38
N ALA A 81 1.49 10.76 -0.18
CA ALA A 81 0.70 11.82 0.45
C ALA A 81 -0.60 12.18 -0.28
N LYS A 82 -0.76 11.77 -1.54
CA LYS A 82 -1.97 11.99 -2.36
C LYS A 82 -2.99 10.84 -2.22
N CYS A 83 -2.76 9.87 -1.31
CA CYS A 83 -3.53 8.63 -1.16
C CYS A 83 -3.61 7.80 -2.46
N GLU A 84 -2.58 7.88 -3.29
CA GLU A 84 -2.36 6.98 -4.42
C GLU A 84 -1.62 5.76 -3.90
N VAL A 85 -2.22 4.59 -4.08
CA VAL A 85 -1.75 3.34 -3.51
C VAL A 85 -1.57 2.30 -4.61
N ARG A 86 -0.56 1.47 -4.49
CA ARG A 86 -0.36 0.28 -5.30
C ARG A 86 0.23 -0.83 -4.46
N GLY A 87 -0.03 -2.06 -4.84
CA GLY A 87 0.51 -3.19 -4.09
C GLY A 87 0.34 -4.50 -4.83
N TYR A 88 1.04 -5.50 -4.35
CA TYR A 88 0.95 -6.86 -4.85
C TYR A 88 1.26 -7.87 -3.73
N VAL A 89 0.95 -9.11 -3.98
CA VAL A 89 1.33 -10.26 -3.16
C VAL A 89 2.15 -11.24 -3.99
N GLU A 90 2.98 -12.02 -3.35
CA GLU A 90 3.80 -13.02 -4.02
C GLU A 90 2.96 -14.19 -4.57
N SER A 91 1.94 -14.62 -3.81
CA SER A 91 1.06 -15.72 -4.18
C SER A 91 -0.40 -15.25 -4.30
N PRO A 92 -0.85 -14.80 -5.49
CA PRO A 92 -2.17 -14.20 -5.69
C PRO A 92 -3.33 -15.23 -5.63
N HIS A 93 -3.07 -16.50 -5.93
CA HIS A 93 -4.08 -17.55 -6.06
C HIS A 93 -4.25 -18.38 -4.79
N VAL A 94 -4.46 -17.70 -3.65
CA VAL A 94 -4.70 -18.37 -2.36
C VAL A 94 -6.07 -18.02 -1.80
N HIS A 95 -6.76 -19.06 -1.29
CA HIS A 95 -8.03 -18.89 -0.59
C HIS A 95 -8.14 -19.87 0.58
N PHE A 96 -8.30 -19.31 1.77
CA PHE A 96 -8.51 -20.06 3.00
C PHE A 96 -9.68 -19.48 3.77
N SER A 97 -10.54 -20.34 4.28
CA SER A 97 -11.69 -19.94 5.07
C SER A 97 -11.81 -20.76 6.35
N LYS A 98 -12.25 -20.08 7.41
CA LYS A 98 -12.55 -20.69 8.70
C LYS A 98 -13.93 -20.23 9.13
N GLN A 99 -14.82 -21.19 9.45
CA GLN A 99 -16.20 -20.88 9.83
C GLN A 99 -16.94 -19.95 8.83
N ASN A 100 -16.79 -20.22 7.54
CA ASN A 100 -17.35 -19.42 6.42
C ASN A 100 -16.90 -17.96 6.37
N LYS A 101 -15.76 -17.63 7.00
CA LYS A 101 -15.09 -16.33 6.89
C LYS A 101 -13.69 -16.52 6.33
N ILE A 102 -13.19 -15.55 5.60
CA ILE A 102 -11.80 -15.55 5.12
C ILE A 102 -10.87 -15.60 6.34
N ASP A 103 -9.88 -16.47 6.29
CA ASP A 103 -8.87 -16.62 7.35
C ASP A 103 -7.60 -15.82 6.97
N ASP A 104 -7.64 -14.51 7.23
CA ASP A 104 -6.51 -13.61 6.93
C ASP A 104 -5.27 -13.97 7.75
N VAL A 105 -5.47 -14.41 9.01
CA VAL A 105 -4.36 -14.78 9.92
C VAL A 105 -3.60 -15.98 9.36
N TYR A 106 -4.31 -17.01 8.92
CA TYR A 106 -3.66 -18.16 8.29
C TYR A 106 -3.03 -17.78 6.94
N THR A 107 -3.71 -16.93 6.16
CA THR A 107 -3.25 -16.51 4.84
C THR A 107 -1.94 -15.72 4.92
N LEU A 108 -1.85 -14.77 5.86
CA LEU A 108 -0.68 -13.92 6.06
C LEU A 108 0.42 -14.63 6.84
N GLY A 109 0.03 -15.44 7.85
CA GLY A 109 0.94 -15.97 8.87
C GLY A 109 1.27 -14.92 9.94
N TYR A 110 2.08 -15.33 10.92
CA TYR A 110 2.50 -14.46 12.04
C TYR A 110 3.94 -14.72 12.49
N ASN A 111 4.73 -15.42 11.68
CA ASN A 111 6.13 -15.73 12.01
C ASN A 111 7.07 -14.94 11.10
N GLY A 112 7.10 -13.64 11.29
CA GLY A 112 7.89 -12.75 10.46
C GLY A 112 7.80 -11.28 10.89
N TYR A 113 7.81 -10.34 9.93
CA TYR A 113 7.99 -8.93 10.20
C TYR A 113 7.06 -8.04 9.34
N ILE A 114 6.77 -6.87 9.90
CA ILE A 114 6.27 -5.71 9.16
C ILE A 114 7.41 -4.71 9.05
N ASP A 115 7.82 -4.39 7.83
CA ASP A 115 8.75 -3.32 7.53
C ASP A 115 7.98 -2.12 6.94
N VAL A 116 8.20 -0.94 7.49
CA VAL A 116 7.68 0.31 6.95
C VAL A 116 8.85 1.21 6.59
N ILE A 117 8.98 1.52 5.32
CA ILE A 117 10.03 2.36 4.76
C ILE A 117 9.41 3.67 4.33
N LYS A 118 9.83 4.80 4.92
CA LYS A 118 9.35 6.14 4.58
C LYS A 118 10.40 6.91 3.80
N ASP A 119 10.02 7.41 2.63
CA ASP A 119 10.76 8.40 1.86
C ASP A 119 10.21 9.79 2.20
N LEU A 120 10.80 10.42 3.18
CA LEU A 120 10.45 11.78 3.63
C LEU A 120 11.14 12.88 2.81
N LYS A 121 11.69 12.51 1.63
CA LYS A 121 12.49 13.41 0.76
C LYS A 121 13.71 14.01 1.48
N LEU A 122 14.21 13.29 2.47
CA LEU A 122 15.48 13.55 3.14
C LEU A 122 16.60 12.76 2.46
N LYS A 123 17.83 12.90 2.97
CA LYS A 123 19.01 12.21 2.41
C LYS A 123 18.87 10.68 2.48
N ASP A 124 18.34 10.19 3.60
CA ASP A 124 18.26 8.76 3.89
C ASP A 124 16.79 8.35 4.08
N LEU A 125 16.47 7.12 3.73
CA LEU A 125 15.15 6.52 3.99
C LEU A 125 15.02 6.20 5.48
N PHE A 126 13.84 6.41 6.03
CA PHE A 126 13.54 6.01 7.40
C PHE A 126 12.87 4.62 7.37
N THR A 127 13.48 3.63 8.02
CA THR A 127 12.97 2.25 8.06
C THR A 127 12.67 1.85 9.49
N SER A 128 11.47 1.33 9.72
CA SER A 128 11.04 0.70 10.95
C SER A 128 10.67 -0.75 10.67
N SER A 129 11.07 -1.66 11.56
CA SER A 129 10.73 -3.08 11.49
C SER A 129 10.18 -3.55 12.83
N ILE A 130 9.05 -4.25 12.81
CA ILE A 130 8.46 -4.89 13.98
C ILE A 130 8.14 -6.35 13.69
N PRO A 131 8.18 -7.26 14.69
CA PRO A 131 7.68 -8.60 14.51
C PRO A 131 6.17 -8.60 14.27
N LEU A 132 5.70 -9.56 13.47
CA LEU A 132 4.29 -9.92 13.38
C LEU A 132 3.94 -10.78 14.60
N GLU A 133 3.06 -10.27 15.46
CA GLU A 133 2.68 -10.96 16.71
C GLU A 133 1.44 -11.83 16.54
N THR A 134 0.48 -11.39 15.73
CA THR A 134 -0.84 -12.03 15.66
C THR A 134 -1.25 -12.48 14.27
N GLY A 135 -0.71 -11.90 13.22
CA GLY A 135 -1.18 -12.04 11.83
C GLY A 135 -2.49 -11.32 11.56
N ASP A 136 -3.07 -10.66 12.58
CA ASP A 136 -4.20 -9.74 12.42
C ASP A 136 -3.68 -8.34 12.12
N LEU A 137 -3.84 -7.90 10.88
CA LEU A 137 -3.30 -6.61 10.42
C LEU A 137 -3.70 -5.42 11.30
N ALA A 138 -4.94 -5.40 11.81
CA ALA A 138 -5.38 -4.29 12.64
C ALA A 138 -4.62 -4.25 13.97
N LYS A 139 -4.41 -5.41 14.60
CA LYS A 139 -3.68 -5.53 15.87
C LYS A 139 -2.19 -5.27 15.68
N ASP A 140 -1.60 -5.87 14.65
CA ASP A 140 -0.16 -5.73 14.41
C ASP A 140 0.21 -4.31 14.00
N PHE A 141 -0.64 -3.59 13.26
CA PHE A 141 -0.42 -2.17 12.98
C PHE A 141 -0.72 -1.25 14.18
N THR A 142 -1.64 -1.64 15.07
CA THR A 142 -1.80 -0.95 16.36
C THR A 142 -0.50 -1.04 17.17
N TYR A 143 0.12 -2.21 17.20
CA TYR A 143 1.42 -2.42 17.82
C TYR A 143 2.53 -1.62 17.12
N TYR A 144 2.54 -1.60 15.77
CA TYR A 144 3.46 -0.78 14.98
C TYR A 144 3.41 0.70 15.37
N PHE A 145 2.21 1.30 15.44
CA PHE A 145 2.07 2.70 15.81
C PHE A 145 2.55 2.98 17.23
N THR A 146 2.31 2.07 18.15
CA THR A 146 2.75 2.21 19.53
C THR A 146 4.28 2.13 19.66
N CYS A 147 4.90 1.13 19.03
CA CYS A 147 6.33 0.86 19.20
C CYS A 147 7.22 1.73 18.30
N SER A 148 6.84 1.89 17.03
CA SER A 148 7.68 2.58 16.04
C SER A 148 7.36 4.06 15.91
N GLU A 149 6.07 4.42 15.90
CA GLU A 149 5.64 5.82 15.77
C GLU A 149 5.47 6.52 17.12
N GLN A 150 5.41 5.76 18.22
CA GLN A 150 5.15 6.24 19.58
C GLN A 150 3.82 7.01 19.69
N VAL A 151 2.82 6.61 18.91
CA VAL A 151 1.48 7.19 18.89
C VAL A 151 0.47 6.12 19.29
N PRO A 152 -0.12 6.19 20.49
CA PRO A 152 -1.18 5.27 20.88
C PRO A 152 -2.33 5.33 19.87
N SER A 153 -2.68 4.18 19.30
CA SER A 153 -3.63 4.10 18.19
C SER A 153 -4.59 2.93 18.36
N ALA A 154 -5.80 3.07 17.84
CA ALA A 154 -6.76 1.99 17.67
C ALA A 154 -7.07 1.86 16.18
N ILE A 155 -7.06 0.62 15.67
CA ILE A 155 -7.28 0.34 14.24
C ILE A 155 -8.38 -0.69 14.09
N SER A 156 -9.28 -0.46 13.14
CA SER A 156 -10.22 -1.46 12.68
C SER A 156 -10.23 -1.52 11.15
N LEU A 157 -10.20 -2.73 10.60
CA LEU A 157 -10.18 -3.02 9.18
C LEU A 157 -11.31 -4.00 8.84
N GLY A 158 -11.88 -3.85 7.67
CA GLY A 158 -12.93 -4.75 7.20
C GLY A 158 -12.88 -4.94 5.70
N SER A 159 -13.16 -6.18 5.26
CA SER A 159 -13.41 -6.52 3.86
C SER A 159 -14.51 -7.56 3.76
N SER A 160 -15.25 -7.56 2.66
CA SER A 160 -16.24 -8.57 2.31
C SER A 160 -16.22 -8.80 0.81
N PHE A 161 -16.52 -10.05 0.42
CA PHE A 161 -16.51 -10.50 -0.97
C PHE A 161 -17.80 -11.22 -1.29
N ASP A 162 -18.26 -11.13 -2.52
CA ASP A 162 -19.40 -11.88 -3.03
C ASP A 162 -18.98 -13.25 -3.56
N VAL A 163 -19.97 -13.98 -4.09
CA VAL A 163 -19.79 -15.33 -4.65
C VAL A 163 -18.93 -15.35 -5.92
N ASP A 164 -18.81 -14.22 -6.59
CA ASP A 164 -17.98 -14.04 -7.79
C ASP A 164 -16.57 -13.54 -7.47
N ASN A 165 -16.18 -13.57 -6.18
CA ASN A 165 -14.90 -13.11 -5.65
C ASN A 165 -14.66 -11.60 -5.82
N ARG A 166 -15.69 -10.82 -6.07
CA ARG A 166 -15.60 -9.36 -6.12
C ARG A 166 -15.64 -8.79 -4.71
N CYS A 167 -14.78 -7.85 -4.42
CA CYS A 167 -14.83 -7.10 -3.18
C CYS A 167 -16.10 -6.23 -3.16
N THR A 168 -17.00 -6.49 -2.22
CA THR A 168 -18.24 -5.72 -2.03
C THR A 168 -18.03 -4.54 -1.12
N VAL A 169 -17.12 -4.67 -0.14
CA VAL A 169 -16.68 -3.59 0.75
C VAL A 169 -15.26 -3.85 1.23
N CYS A 170 -14.44 -2.81 1.26
CA CYS A 170 -13.14 -2.78 1.92
C CYS A 170 -12.90 -1.39 2.49
N GLY A 171 -12.25 -1.31 3.65
CA GLY A 171 -11.93 -0.05 4.28
C GLY A 171 -11.51 -0.21 5.73
N GLY A 172 -11.35 0.92 6.43
CA GLY A 172 -10.90 0.91 7.81
C GLY A 172 -10.91 2.27 8.47
N ILE A 173 -10.57 2.26 9.75
CA ILE A 173 -10.42 3.45 10.58
C ILE A 173 -9.15 3.34 11.40
N ILE A 174 -8.44 4.46 11.56
CA ILE A 174 -7.35 4.67 12.53
C ILE A 174 -7.76 5.82 13.45
N ILE A 175 -7.72 5.59 14.74
CA ILE A 175 -7.93 6.57 15.79
C ILE A 175 -6.61 6.74 16.54
N GLN A 176 -6.10 7.95 16.66
CA GLN A 176 -4.81 8.25 17.28
C GLN A 176 -4.95 9.30 18.38
N LEU A 177 -4.38 9.03 19.55
CA LEU A 177 -4.27 10.01 20.60
C LEU A 177 -3.19 11.03 20.27
N LEU A 178 -3.50 12.32 20.42
CA LEU A 178 -2.51 13.39 20.30
C LEU A 178 -1.83 13.64 21.65
N PRO A 179 -0.68 14.32 21.68
CA PRO A 179 0.09 14.53 22.92
C PRO A 179 -0.67 15.24 24.05
N ASN A 180 -1.74 15.95 23.71
CA ASN A 180 -2.62 16.65 24.66
C ASN A 180 -3.87 15.85 25.05
N ALA A 181 -3.95 14.57 24.69
CA ALA A 181 -5.06 13.70 25.07
C ALA A 181 -5.11 13.48 26.58
N LEU A 182 -6.32 13.40 27.11
CA LEU A 182 -6.61 13.21 28.53
C LEU A 182 -6.97 11.74 28.82
N GLU A 183 -6.88 11.33 30.06
CA GLU A 183 -7.29 9.98 30.49
C GLU A 183 -8.77 9.71 30.17
N GLU A 184 -9.62 10.71 30.30
CA GLU A 184 -11.04 10.64 29.94
C GLU A 184 -11.26 10.35 28.44
N ASP A 185 -10.37 10.80 27.56
CA ASP A 185 -10.44 10.53 26.11
C ASP A 185 -10.14 9.05 25.83
N ILE A 186 -9.17 8.50 26.56
CA ILE A 186 -8.81 7.07 26.47
C ILE A 186 -10.00 6.22 26.90
N GLU A 187 -10.56 6.48 28.08
CA GLU A 187 -11.74 5.77 28.57
C GLU A 187 -12.94 5.90 27.64
N PHE A 188 -13.12 7.08 27.04
CA PHE A 188 -14.20 7.33 26.08
C PHE A 188 -14.06 6.45 24.85
N ILE A 189 -12.84 6.36 24.27
CA ILE A 189 -12.56 5.55 23.09
C ILE A 189 -12.68 4.06 23.43
N GLU A 190 -12.06 3.59 24.53
CA GLU A 190 -12.10 2.19 24.94
C GLU A 190 -13.52 1.64 25.06
N LYS A 191 -14.43 2.41 25.68
CA LYS A 191 -15.85 2.05 25.81
C LYS A 191 -16.58 1.91 24.46
N ARG A 192 -16.00 2.43 23.37
CA ARG A 192 -16.58 2.47 22.02
C ARG A 192 -15.86 1.59 21.00
N LEU A 193 -14.75 0.97 21.36
CA LEU A 193 -14.01 0.08 20.44
C LEU A 193 -14.87 -1.07 19.95
N ASP A 194 -15.79 -1.57 20.78
CA ASP A 194 -16.72 -2.65 20.40
C ASP A 194 -17.61 -2.24 19.20
N LEU A 195 -17.94 -0.96 19.05
CA LEU A 195 -18.70 -0.45 17.91
C LEU A 195 -17.94 -0.66 16.58
N LEU A 196 -16.61 -0.66 16.64
CA LEU A 196 -15.72 -0.82 15.50
C LEU A 196 -15.32 -2.27 15.23
N SER A 197 -15.77 -3.22 16.05
CA SER A 197 -15.34 -4.64 15.99
C SER A 197 -15.69 -5.33 14.67
N ASN A 198 -16.70 -4.82 13.94
CA ASN A 198 -17.11 -5.36 12.66
C ASN A 198 -17.14 -4.26 11.56
N MET A 199 -15.95 -3.82 11.18
CA MET A 199 -15.78 -2.71 10.23
C MET A 199 -16.43 -2.96 8.86
N SER A 200 -16.43 -4.21 8.38
CA SER A 200 -17.08 -4.52 7.11
C SER A 200 -18.60 -4.30 7.16
N THR A 201 -19.23 -4.62 8.29
CA THR A 201 -20.67 -4.35 8.49
C THR A 201 -20.95 -2.85 8.55
N LEU A 202 -20.13 -2.09 9.28
CA LEU A 202 -20.27 -0.63 9.34
C LEU A 202 -20.13 0.01 7.96
N LEU A 203 -19.12 -0.38 7.20
CA LEU A 203 -18.92 0.11 5.84
C LEU A 203 -20.05 -0.29 4.87
N THR A 204 -20.73 -1.39 5.12
CA THR A 204 -21.91 -1.79 4.35
C THR A 204 -23.15 -0.98 4.75
N GLN A 205 -23.31 -0.71 6.03
CA GLN A 205 -24.46 0.00 6.58
C GLN A 205 -24.40 1.51 6.30
N TYR A 206 -23.22 2.11 6.42
CA TYR A 206 -23.01 3.55 6.27
C TYR A 206 -22.25 3.86 4.98
N GLU A 207 -22.94 4.41 3.99
CA GLU A 207 -22.31 4.84 2.74
C GLU A 207 -21.44 6.09 2.94
N ASN A 208 -21.89 7.01 3.80
CA ASN A 208 -21.12 8.17 4.21
C ASN A 208 -20.22 7.84 5.40
N LEU A 209 -18.90 7.96 5.22
CA LEU A 209 -17.92 7.68 6.27
C LEU A 209 -18.01 8.60 7.48
N GLU A 210 -18.58 9.79 7.33
CA GLU A 210 -18.82 10.72 8.43
C GLU A 210 -19.76 10.12 9.48
N GLU A 211 -20.73 9.30 9.06
CA GLU A 211 -21.65 8.61 9.97
C GLU A 211 -20.92 7.61 10.89
N ILE A 212 -19.81 7.02 10.42
CA ILE A 212 -18.95 6.15 11.24
C ILE A 212 -18.19 6.99 12.28
N ILE A 213 -17.70 8.19 11.92
CA ILE A 213 -17.08 9.10 12.88
C ILE A 213 -18.09 9.54 13.92
N LYS A 214 -19.29 9.93 13.47
CA LYS A 214 -20.39 10.32 14.36
C LYS A 214 -20.84 9.20 15.29
N LEU A 215 -20.86 7.95 14.82
CA LEU A 215 -21.18 6.79 15.66
C LEU A 215 -20.23 6.66 16.86
N VAL A 216 -18.93 6.97 16.67
CA VAL A 216 -17.91 6.85 17.72
C VAL A 216 -17.84 8.11 18.58
N PHE A 217 -17.83 9.29 17.97
CA PHE A 217 -17.53 10.57 18.65
C PHE A 217 -18.74 11.46 18.86
N GLU A 218 -19.94 10.98 18.47
CA GLU A 218 -21.20 11.74 18.56
C GLU A 218 -21.11 13.05 17.75
N GLU A 219 -21.19 14.21 18.41
CA GLU A 219 -21.09 15.53 17.75
C GLU A 219 -19.73 16.22 18.02
N ASP A 220 -18.81 15.59 18.79
CA ASP A 220 -17.50 16.19 19.11
C ASP A 220 -16.42 15.76 18.09
N TYR A 221 -16.60 16.20 16.85
CA TYR A 221 -15.62 16.03 15.80
C TYR A 221 -15.67 17.17 14.76
N VAL A 222 -14.56 17.36 14.06
CA VAL A 222 -14.42 18.30 12.93
C VAL A 222 -13.73 17.59 11.77
N ILE A 223 -14.37 17.59 10.60
CA ILE A 223 -13.76 17.08 9.38
C ILE A 223 -12.75 18.12 8.86
N LEU A 224 -11.50 17.71 8.72
CA LEU A 224 -10.43 18.57 8.22
C LEU A 224 -10.30 18.49 6.70
N GLU A 225 -10.39 17.26 6.15
CA GLU A 225 -10.11 17.02 4.75
C GLU A 225 -10.84 15.77 4.25
N LYS A 226 -11.25 15.81 2.97
CA LYS A 226 -11.70 14.65 2.21
C LYS A 226 -10.75 14.44 1.03
N VAL A 227 -10.10 13.28 0.98
CA VAL A 227 -9.10 12.92 -0.05
C VAL A 227 -9.60 11.73 -0.85
N ASN A 228 -9.49 11.77 -2.18
CA ASN A 228 -9.77 10.60 -3.01
C ASN A 228 -8.69 9.54 -2.83
N VAL A 229 -9.10 8.28 -2.72
CA VAL A 229 -8.20 7.13 -2.64
C VAL A 229 -8.33 6.33 -3.93
N LYS A 230 -7.20 5.90 -4.50
CA LYS A 230 -7.23 5.11 -5.74
C LYS A 230 -6.02 4.19 -5.86
N PHE A 231 -6.20 3.10 -6.59
CA PHE A 231 -5.08 2.33 -7.10
C PHE A 231 -4.38 3.15 -8.19
N HIS A 232 -3.09 3.42 -8.02
CA HIS A 232 -2.32 4.17 -9.00
C HIS A 232 -0.90 3.67 -9.11
N CYS A 233 -0.52 3.20 -10.31
CA CYS A 233 0.86 2.86 -10.62
C CYS A 233 1.40 3.85 -11.67
N PRO A 234 2.45 4.62 -11.35
CA PRO A 234 3.03 5.61 -12.26
C PRO A 234 3.97 4.99 -13.30
N CYS A 235 3.92 3.67 -13.51
CA CYS A 235 4.76 3.03 -14.50
C CYS A 235 4.35 3.45 -15.92
N THR A 236 5.35 3.72 -16.74
CA THR A 236 5.20 4.04 -18.17
C THR A 236 6.23 3.28 -18.98
N LYS A 237 6.01 3.11 -20.30
CA LYS A 237 7.02 2.46 -21.16
C LYS A 237 8.38 3.15 -21.02
N ASN A 238 8.42 4.49 -20.92
CA ASN A 238 9.67 5.24 -20.75
C ASN A 238 10.41 4.91 -19.44
N ASN A 239 9.69 4.79 -18.31
CA ASN A 239 10.30 4.43 -17.04
C ASN A 239 10.83 3.00 -17.07
N ILE A 240 10.06 2.06 -17.65
CA ILE A 240 10.47 0.66 -17.82
C ILE A 240 11.64 0.55 -18.79
N THR A 241 11.67 1.35 -19.85
CA THR A 241 12.81 1.45 -20.78
C THR A 241 14.11 1.77 -20.02
N GLY A 242 14.06 2.70 -19.06
CA GLY A 242 15.23 2.98 -18.22
C GLY A 242 15.73 1.77 -17.44
N ILE A 243 14.82 0.91 -16.97
CA ILE A 243 15.15 -0.33 -16.24
C ILE A 243 15.76 -1.35 -17.20
N ILE A 244 15.15 -1.60 -18.37
CA ILE A 244 15.67 -2.59 -19.33
C ILE A 244 17.06 -2.20 -19.85
N MET A 245 17.34 -0.91 -19.98
CA MET A 245 18.67 -0.41 -20.35
C MET A 245 19.76 -0.74 -19.31
N THR A 246 19.40 -1.03 -18.05
CA THR A 246 20.38 -1.44 -17.02
C THR A 246 20.95 -2.84 -17.26
N LEU A 247 20.32 -3.65 -18.10
CA LEU A 247 20.86 -4.93 -18.54
C LEU A 247 22.20 -4.75 -19.30
N GLY A 248 22.37 -3.61 -19.97
CA GLY A 248 23.57 -3.33 -20.76
C GLY A 248 23.49 -3.85 -22.19
N GLN A 249 24.48 -3.43 -23.00
CA GLN A 249 24.49 -3.69 -24.44
C GLN A 249 24.58 -5.20 -24.78
N GLU A 250 25.44 -5.94 -24.06
CA GLU A 250 25.69 -7.36 -24.37
C GLU A 250 24.44 -8.22 -24.18
N GLN A 251 23.71 -8.03 -23.05
CA GLN A 251 22.50 -8.80 -22.77
C GLN A 251 21.36 -8.41 -23.71
N LEU A 252 21.21 -7.12 -24.05
CA LEU A 252 20.20 -6.69 -25.00
C LEU A 252 20.51 -7.22 -26.42
N GLN A 253 21.78 -7.33 -26.80
CA GLN A 253 22.18 -7.94 -28.08
C GLN A 253 21.87 -9.44 -28.10
N GLU A 254 22.12 -10.16 -27.00
CA GLU A 254 21.77 -11.57 -26.89
C GLU A 254 20.26 -11.80 -27.05
N ILE A 255 19.42 -10.97 -26.38
CA ILE A 255 17.96 -11.02 -26.51
C ILE A 255 17.52 -10.71 -27.95
N LEU A 256 18.17 -9.74 -28.60
CA LEU A 256 17.88 -9.38 -29.98
C LEU A 256 18.23 -10.53 -30.95
N ASP A 257 19.36 -11.22 -30.73
CA ASP A 257 19.82 -12.28 -31.61
C ASP A 257 19.02 -13.58 -31.43
N THR A 258 18.53 -13.87 -30.19
CA THR A 258 17.81 -15.11 -29.86
C THR A 258 16.30 -14.97 -30.01
N ASP A 259 15.70 -14.02 -29.32
CA ASP A 259 14.24 -13.93 -29.15
C ASP A 259 13.59 -12.84 -30.00
N LYS A 260 14.39 -11.86 -30.48
CA LYS A 260 13.95 -10.67 -31.25
C LYS A 260 12.86 -9.82 -30.58
N LYS A 261 12.57 -10.09 -29.34
CA LYS A 261 11.58 -9.36 -28.52
C LYS A 261 11.92 -9.49 -27.05
N ALA A 262 11.51 -8.50 -26.25
CA ALA A 262 11.52 -8.59 -24.80
C ALA A 262 10.16 -8.20 -24.25
N GLU A 263 9.80 -8.77 -23.12
CA GLU A 263 8.63 -8.39 -22.35
C GLU A 263 9.04 -8.10 -20.91
N VAL A 264 8.55 -6.97 -20.37
CA VAL A 264 8.74 -6.60 -18.97
C VAL A 264 7.38 -6.40 -18.34
N ILE A 265 7.13 -7.08 -17.23
CA ILE A 265 5.87 -6.98 -16.49
C ILE A 265 6.10 -6.13 -15.25
N CYS A 266 5.26 -5.14 -15.04
CA CYS A 266 5.29 -4.33 -13.82
C CYS A 266 4.70 -5.12 -12.64
N HIS A 267 5.49 -5.44 -11.62
CA HIS A 267 5.02 -6.19 -10.45
C HIS A 267 3.86 -5.52 -9.71
N TYR A 268 3.78 -4.17 -9.70
CA TYR A 268 2.74 -3.44 -8.98
C TYR A 268 1.38 -3.38 -9.69
N CYS A 269 1.32 -3.46 -11.01
CA CYS A 269 0.06 -3.31 -11.72
C CYS A 269 -0.14 -4.33 -12.83
N ASN A 270 0.77 -5.29 -12.94
CA ASN A 270 0.75 -6.36 -13.93
C ASN A 270 0.64 -5.89 -15.39
N THR A 271 1.01 -4.62 -15.66
CA THR A 271 1.04 -4.10 -17.03
C THR A 271 2.23 -4.67 -17.78
N HIS A 272 1.97 -5.19 -18.97
CA HIS A 272 2.95 -5.76 -19.88
C HIS A 272 3.51 -4.70 -20.82
N TYR A 273 4.83 -4.58 -20.88
CA TYR A 273 5.56 -3.70 -21.78
C TYR A 273 6.37 -4.55 -22.75
N THR A 274 5.99 -4.53 -24.01
CA THR A 274 6.68 -5.28 -25.07
C THR A 274 7.65 -4.37 -25.81
N TYR A 275 8.80 -4.96 -26.18
CA TYR A 275 9.86 -4.37 -26.98
C TYR A 275 10.11 -5.30 -28.15
N ASP A 276 9.85 -4.82 -29.35
CA ASP A 276 10.13 -5.56 -30.60
C ASP A 276 11.59 -5.40 -31.04
N GLU A 277 11.92 -5.99 -32.19
CA GLU A 277 13.25 -5.97 -32.74
C GLU A 277 13.79 -4.54 -32.99
N ASP A 278 12.93 -3.62 -33.42
CA ASP A 278 13.30 -2.22 -33.69
C ASP A 278 13.48 -1.44 -32.39
N ASP A 279 12.60 -1.64 -31.40
CA ASP A 279 12.74 -1.10 -30.05
C ASP A 279 14.10 -1.53 -29.44
N LEU A 280 14.46 -2.82 -29.51
CA LEU A 280 15.71 -3.35 -28.96
C LEU A 280 16.96 -2.77 -29.64
N LYS A 281 16.93 -2.62 -30.96
CA LYS A 281 18.03 -1.99 -31.72
C LYS A 281 18.20 -0.52 -31.31
N GLU A 282 17.08 0.22 -31.13
CA GLU A 282 17.13 1.60 -30.66
C GLU A 282 17.74 1.72 -29.27
N LEU A 283 17.38 0.81 -28.32
CA LEU A 283 17.95 0.78 -26.98
C LEU A 283 19.45 0.52 -26.98
N ILE A 284 19.93 -0.43 -27.79
CA ILE A 284 21.36 -0.74 -27.96
C ILE A 284 22.10 0.52 -28.47
N HIS A 285 21.57 1.17 -29.49
CA HIS A 285 22.16 2.42 -30.01
C HIS A 285 22.19 3.55 -29.00
N LEU A 286 21.17 3.68 -28.15
CA LEU A 286 21.15 4.68 -27.07
C LEU A 286 22.23 4.43 -26.03
N ILE A 287 22.45 3.18 -25.66
CA ILE A 287 23.53 2.78 -24.73
C ILE A 287 24.91 3.09 -25.33
N GLU A 288 25.14 2.74 -26.61
CA GLU A 288 26.39 3.05 -27.31
C GLU A 288 26.69 4.55 -27.35
N ARG A 289 25.69 5.37 -27.62
CA ARG A 289 25.84 6.85 -27.63
C ARG A 289 26.21 7.37 -26.26
N LYS A 290 25.55 6.90 -25.18
CA LYS A 290 25.89 7.27 -23.80
C LYS A 290 27.33 6.88 -23.48
N ASN A 291 27.74 5.66 -23.80
CA ASN A 291 29.09 5.18 -23.55
C ASN A 291 30.14 6.01 -24.31
N LYS A 292 29.91 6.33 -25.58
CA LYS A 292 30.81 7.19 -26.39
C LYS A 292 30.93 8.60 -25.83
N GLN A 293 29.86 9.20 -25.30
CA GLN A 293 29.88 10.50 -24.66
C GLN A 293 30.70 10.48 -23.35
N TRP A 294 30.52 9.42 -22.54
CA TRP A 294 31.30 9.21 -21.31
C TRP A 294 32.81 9.07 -21.59
N TRP A 295 33.16 8.30 -22.60
CA TRP A 295 34.56 8.15 -23.02
C TRP A 295 35.18 9.48 -23.48
N LYS A 296 34.47 10.27 -24.27
CA LYS A 296 34.91 11.60 -24.67
C LYS A 296 35.12 12.53 -23.47
N PHE A 297 34.20 12.54 -22.50
CA PHE A 297 34.31 13.32 -21.29
C PHE A 297 35.54 12.92 -20.44
N LEU A 298 35.78 11.63 -20.26
CA LEU A 298 36.95 11.10 -19.50
C LEU A 298 38.29 11.40 -20.19
N ILE A 299 38.33 11.38 -21.52
CA ILE A 299 39.55 11.75 -22.28
C ILE A 299 39.83 13.26 -22.11
N THR A 300 38.80 14.09 -22.14
CA THR A 300 38.95 15.55 -21.95
C THR A 300 39.40 15.89 -20.54
N LEU A 301 38.98 15.13 -19.50
CA LEU A 301 39.45 15.31 -18.13
C LEU A 301 40.90 14.84 -17.89
N LYS A 302 41.42 13.92 -18.70
CA LYS A 302 42.84 13.48 -18.60
C LYS A 302 43.83 14.36 -19.34
N SER A 303 43.37 15.37 -20.07
CA SER A 303 44.19 16.33 -20.82
C SER A 303 44.35 17.67 -20.10
N TYR A 304 43.96 17.73 -18.84
CA TYR A 304 44.27 18.80 -17.86
C TYR A 304 45.03 18.20 -16.65
#